data_8e30e41b918e8d3fab729bf63ce97c89
#
_entry.id   8e30e41b918e8d3fab729bf63ce97c89
#
_cell.length_a   1.000
_cell.length_b   1.000
_cell.length_c   1.000
_cell.angle_alpha   90.00
_cell.angle_beta   90.00
_cell.angle_gamma   90.00
#
_symmetry.space_group_name_H-M   'P 1'
#
loop_
_entity.id
_entity.type
_entity.pdbx_description
1 polymer ?
#
loop_
_entity_poly.entity_id
_entity_poly.type
_entity_poly.pdbx_seq_one_letter_code
_entity_poly.pdbx_strand_id
1 'polypeptide(L)'
;MNYLKFLSYISVFTMILLHASGCSSSDDSGDMQPDTSGQDIKGTIEWVKTFGGTKEDNILSVVEAADGSYVLAGYTQSADGDITDKTATDSDYWILKLSKAGDIVWSKTYGGSGEDRAEKIITTSDGGYAIVGYSRSSDQDVTENAGLQDYWIVKLNASGDVQWQKSFGFAGIDRAFSVVQTNDGGYFMTGFLDVTASEGGGNDDKSASTKHGVGEFWGIKLDASGEKEWRRFFGGSNNDRSYDTLQTEDNGFLMIGSSESIDFDITNSKGSYDFWVVKINSEGTKLWQKSFGGTEIDVAYAMAATGNGTYVIVGDSRSENGDISEAKGNADLWMIQIDGNGNLLWQKSLGGTAFDTGRGIQKMRNDGFIITGNSRSNDVNLSENKGESDIWNIMINTSGEIKWNATAGGTKAEFGEDCLETTDQRIVVVGNSESNDFDVPANKGSKDAIIIKYKIEE
;
A
#
# COMPACT_ATOMS: atom_id res chain seq x y z
N MET A 1 -42.77 -22.40 46.27
CA MET A 1 -43.38 -22.25 47.62
C MET A 1 -42.67 -21.07 48.28
N ASN A 2 -43.44 -19.97 48.44
CA ASN A 2 -43.31 -18.84 49.38
C ASN A 2 -42.13 -17.87 49.21
N TYR A 3 -42.42 -16.66 48.79
CA TYR A 3 -43.08 -15.40 49.27
C TYR A 3 -42.04 -14.40 49.83
N LEU A 4 -41.89 -13.27 49.10
CA LEU A 4 -42.30 -11.87 49.41
C LEU A 4 -41.91 -11.28 50.77
N LYS A 5 -41.31 -10.08 50.77
CA LYS A 5 -41.72 -8.78 51.34
C LYS A 5 -40.58 -7.76 51.21
N PHE A 6 -40.69 -6.69 50.42
CA PHE A 6 -41.27 -5.35 50.74
C PHE A 6 -40.83 -4.75 52.08
N LEU A 7 -40.11 -3.63 51.96
CA LEU A 7 -40.47 -2.44 52.71
C LEU A 7 -39.69 -1.19 52.21
N SER A 8 -40.46 -0.18 51.86
CA SER A 8 -40.15 1.19 51.53
C SER A 8 -39.81 1.99 52.79
N TYR A 9 -38.99 3.05 52.69
CA TYR A 9 -39.03 4.22 53.54
C TYR A 9 -38.90 5.50 52.71
N ILE A 10 -39.95 6.32 52.84
CA ILE A 10 -40.10 7.71 52.45
C ILE A 10 -39.76 8.59 53.66
N SER A 11 -39.02 9.68 53.44
CA SER A 11 -39.11 10.93 54.26
C SER A 11 -38.28 12.02 53.56
N VAL A 12 -38.85 12.98 52.97
CA VAL A 12 -39.43 14.27 53.34
C VAL A 12 -38.44 15.43 53.45
N PHE A 13 -38.58 16.29 52.46
CA PHE A 13 -38.46 17.75 52.36
C PHE A 13 -37.52 18.53 53.32
N THR A 14 -36.63 19.31 52.72
CA THR A 14 -36.53 20.74 53.05
C THR A 14 -36.13 21.59 51.83
N MET A 15 -36.98 22.53 51.50
CA MET A 15 -36.92 23.50 50.43
C MET A 15 -36.08 24.70 50.94
N ILE A 16 -35.03 25.09 50.21
CA ILE A 16 -34.46 26.44 50.32
C ILE A 16 -34.43 27.02 48.91
N LEU A 17 -35.28 28.03 48.71
CA LEU A 17 -35.24 28.91 47.55
C LEU A 17 -34.05 29.87 47.69
N LEU A 18 -33.22 29.98 46.70
CA LEU A 18 -32.41 31.14 46.40
C LEU A 18 -32.41 31.46 44.92
N HIS A 19 -32.56 32.69 44.62
CA HIS A 19 -32.97 33.34 43.38
C HIS A 19 -32.05 33.12 42.18
N ALA A 20 -32.68 33.15 41.04
CA ALA A 20 -32.21 33.06 39.67
C ALA A 20 -31.16 34.11 39.27
N SER A 21 -30.20 33.70 38.49
CA SER A 21 -29.75 34.47 37.34
C SER A 21 -29.58 33.48 36.18
N GLY A 22 -30.26 33.76 35.10
CA GLY A 22 -30.36 32.88 33.95
C GLY A 22 -29.03 32.80 33.22
N CYS A 23 -28.69 31.56 32.82
CA CYS A 23 -27.87 31.30 31.64
C CYS A 23 -28.69 30.39 30.74
N SER A 24 -28.97 30.86 29.55
CA SER A 24 -29.57 30.13 28.47
C SER A 24 -28.66 28.94 28.12
N SER A 25 -29.18 27.72 28.31
CA SER A 25 -28.60 26.53 27.66
C SER A 25 -28.90 26.63 26.16
N SER A 26 -27.94 27.04 25.38
CA SER A 26 -27.91 26.69 23.97
C SER A 26 -27.51 25.22 23.90
N ASP A 27 -28.44 24.37 23.44
CA ASP A 27 -28.12 23.05 22.90
C ASP A 27 -27.24 23.29 21.70
N ASP A 28 -25.94 23.24 21.90
CA ASP A 28 -24.94 23.22 20.86
C ASP A 28 -24.79 21.74 20.44
N SER A 29 -25.62 21.32 19.48
CA SER A 29 -25.30 20.19 18.63
C SER A 29 -24.10 20.66 17.77
N GLY A 30 -22.91 20.56 18.35
CA GLY A 30 -21.68 20.87 17.64
C GLY A 30 -21.55 19.92 16.47
N ASP A 31 -21.83 20.40 15.27
CA ASP A 31 -21.25 19.87 14.05
C ASP A 31 -19.74 19.73 14.33
N MET A 32 -19.25 18.51 14.42
CA MET A 32 -17.81 18.26 14.47
C MET A 32 -17.25 18.69 13.11
N GLN A 33 -16.82 19.94 13.04
CA GLN A 33 -16.01 20.42 11.93
C GLN A 33 -14.73 19.60 11.90
N PRO A 34 -14.23 19.22 10.71
CA PRO A 34 -12.93 18.57 10.58
C PRO A 34 -11.89 19.37 11.35
N ASP A 35 -11.06 18.71 12.15
CA ASP A 35 -9.96 19.36 12.85
C ASP A 35 -8.92 19.88 11.84
N THR A 36 -9.09 21.12 11.40
CA THR A 36 -8.18 21.83 10.50
C THR A 36 -7.13 22.63 11.25
N SER A 37 -7.05 22.48 12.60
CA SER A 37 -6.09 23.20 13.43
C SER A 37 -4.66 22.72 13.19
N GLY A 38 -4.01 23.23 12.16
CA GLY A 38 -2.63 22.92 11.80
C GLY A 38 -2.39 22.79 10.29
N GLN A 39 -3.40 23.03 9.47
CA GLN A 39 -3.28 23.04 8.02
C GLN A 39 -2.86 24.44 7.54
N ASP A 40 -1.57 24.72 7.55
CA ASP A 40 -1.02 25.92 6.88
C ASP A 40 -0.75 25.66 5.37
N ILE A 41 -0.86 24.40 4.93
CA ILE A 41 -0.54 23.94 3.58
C ILE A 41 -1.82 23.85 2.74
N LYS A 42 -1.80 24.44 1.54
CA LYS A 42 -2.88 24.37 0.56
C LYS A 42 -2.44 23.57 -0.67
N GLY A 43 -3.14 22.49 -0.96
CA GLY A 43 -2.96 21.71 -2.18
C GLY A 43 -4.09 21.97 -3.17
N THR A 44 -3.76 22.13 -4.45
CA THR A 44 -4.71 22.28 -5.56
C THR A 44 -4.37 21.31 -6.67
N ILE A 45 -5.38 20.69 -7.30
CA ILE A 45 -5.19 19.85 -8.48
C ILE A 45 -4.66 20.74 -9.62
N GLU A 46 -3.47 20.42 -10.14
CA GLU A 46 -2.88 21.05 -11.31
C GLU A 46 -3.48 20.42 -12.58
N TRP A 47 -3.59 19.11 -12.62
CA TRP A 47 -4.29 18.35 -13.65
C TRP A 47 -4.62 16.91 -13.19
N VAL A 48 -5.65 16.34 -13.84
CA VAL A 48 -6.00 14.91 -13.75
C VAL A 48 -6.03 14.35 -15.16
N LYS A 49 -5.48 13.16 -15.35
CA LYS A 49 -5.53 12.44 -16.62
C LYS A 49 -5.85 10.97 -16.37
N THR A 50 -6.56 10.37 -17.34
CA THR A 50 -6.90 8.96 -17.36
C THR A 50 -6.36 8.31 -18.62
N PHE A 51 -5.90 7.07 -18.49
CA PHE A 51 -5.31 6.29 -19.56
C PHE A 51 -5.86 4.87 -19.54
N GLY A 52 -6.07 4.31 -20.74
CA GLY A 52 -6.60 2.97 -20.89
C GLY A 52 -7.26 2.75 -22.24
N GLY A 53 -7.98 1.66 -22.35
CA GLY A 53 -8.79 1.30 -23.50
C GLY A 53 -10.19 0.87 -23.09
N THR A 54 -10.78 -0.10 -23.79
CA THR A 54 -12.18 -0.51 -23.56
C THR A 54 -12.36 -1.54 -22.47
N LYS A 55 -11.29 -2.05 -21.85
CA LYS A 55 -11.31 -3.08 -20.81
C LYS A 55 -10.85 -2.52 -19.46
N GLU A 56 -10.29 -3.37 -18.62
CA GLU A 56 -9.72 -3.01 -17.33
C GLU A 56 -8.24 -2.65 -17.47
N ASP A 57 -7.89 -1.46 -17.03
CA ASP A 57 -6.55 -0.89 -17.11
C ASP A 57 -6.17 -0.31 -15.75
N ASN A 58 -5.11 -0.83 -15.13
CA ASN A 58 -4.73 -0.49 -13.76
C ASN A 58 -3.28 0.01 -13.71
N ILE A 59 -3.03 1.02 -12.87
CA ILE A 59 -1.70 1.47 -12.49
C ILE A 59 -1.56 1.33 -10.97
N LEU A 60 -0.48 0.67 -10.55
CA LEU A 60 -0.21 0.31 -9.16
C LEU A 60 1.03 1.00 -8.59
N SER A 61 1.92 1.49 -9.44
CA SER A 61 3.16 2.13 -8.98
C SER A 61 3.65 3.20 -9.94
N VAL A 62 4.38 4.21 -9.40
CA VAL A 62 4.91 5.34 -10.15
C VAL A 62 6.31 5.72 -9.69
N VAL A 63 7.17 6.10 -10.63
CA VAL A 63 8.47 6.72 -10.36
C VAL A 63 8.68 7.96 -11.21
N GLU A 64 9.45 8.92 -10.70
CA GLU A 64 9.97 10.03 -11.49
C GLU A 64 11.31 9.63 -12.11
N ALA A 65 11.42 9.68 -13.44
CA ALA A 65 12.65 9.44 -14.15
C ALA A 65 13.62 10.63 -14.03
N ALA A 66 14.89 10.44 -14.36
CA ALA A 66 15.93 11.47 -14.25
C ALA A 66 15.64 12.74 -15.10
N ASP A 67 14.85 12.63 -16.17
CA ASP A 67 14.39 13.74 -17.01
C ASP A 67 13.15 14.45 -16.45
N GLY A 68 12.65 13.99 -15.30
CA GLY A 68 11.46 14.48 -14.62
C GLY A 68 10.15 14.03 -15.28
N SER A 69 10.19 13.07 -16.19
CA SER A 69 9.00 12.37 -16.69
C SER A 69 8.54 11.34 -15.66
N TYR A 70 7.28 10.89 -15.79
CA TYR A 70 6.70 9.86 -14.91
C TYR A 70 6.69 8.52 -15.63
N VAL A 71 7.07 7.45 -14.93
CA VAL A 71 6.95 6.09 -15.45
C VAL A 71 6.06 5.30 -14.49
N LEU A 72 4.98 4.80 -15.05
CA LEU A 72 3.91 4.12 -14.35
C LEU A 72 3.94 2.64 -14.69
N ALA A 73 3.65 1.79 -13.72
CA ALA A 73 3.54 0.35 -13.92
C ALA A 73 2.24 -0.21 -13.35
N GLY A 74 1.69 -1.17 -14.05
CA GLY A 74 0.51 -1.91 -13.69
C GLY A 74 0.19 -2.98 -14.73
N TYR A 75 -1.09 -3.17 -15.06
CA TYR A 75 -1.49 -4.14 -16.06
C TYR A 75 -2.68 -3.66 -16.89
N THR A 76 -2.81 -4.20 -18.09
CA THR A 76 -3.90 -3.88 -19.01
C THR A 76 -4.53 -5.14 -19.60
N GLN A 77 -5.85 -5.15 -19.72
CA GLN A 77 -6.63 -6.10 -20.49
C GLN A 77 -7.07 -5.53 -21.84
N SER A 78 -6.80 -4.24 -22.09
CA SER A 78 -7.17 -3.57 -23.33
C SER A 78 -6.18 -3.88 -24.45
N ALA A 79 -6.69 -3.84 -25.67
CA ALA A 79 -5.91 -3.93 -26.92
C ALA A 79 -6.25 -2.75 -27.84
N ASP A 80 -6.68 -1.64 -27.27
CA ASP A 80 -7.09 -0.40 -27.96
C ASP A 80 -6.82 0.81 -27.08
N GLY A 81 -7.26 1.99 -27.54
CA GLY A 81 -7.09 3.23 -26.78
C GLY A 81 -5.62 3.65 -26.72
N ASP A 82 -5.09 3.74 -25.48
CA ASP A 82 -3.69 4.12 -25.23
C ASP A 82 -2.73 2.91 -25.32
N ILE A 83 -3.26 1.70 -25.51
CA ILE A 83 -2.51 0.46 -25.70
C ILE A 83 -2.44 0.12 -27.18
N THR A 84 -1.25 0.15 -27.74
CA THR A 84 -1.08 0.05 -29.22
C THR A 84 -0.26 -1.13 -29.68
N ASP A 85 0.36 -1.87 -28.79
CA ASP A 85 1.29 -3.00 -29.06
C ASP A 85 0.74 -4.36 -28.64
N LYS A 86 -0.51 -4.42 -28.15
CA LYS A 86 -1.19 -5.64 -27.70
C LYS A 86 -2.35 -5.98 -28.62
N THR A 87 -2.60 -7.28 -28.81
CA THR A 87 -3.74 -7.77 -29.62
C THR A 87 -4.64 -8.74 -28.89
N ALA A 88 -4.16 -9.34 -27.78
CA ALA A 88 -4.92 -10.23 -26.90
C ALA A 88 -5.62 -9.43 -25.78
N THR A 89 -6.55 -10.06 -25.06
CA THR A 89 -7.33 -9.44 -23.97
C THR A 89 -7.07 -10.07 -22.61
N ASP A 90 -6.03 -10.89 -22.48
CA ASP A 90 -5.41 -11.31 -21.23
C ASP A 90 -4.73 -10.11 -20.55
N SER A 91 -4.40 -10.21 -19.28
CA SER A 91 -3.67 -9.15 -18.58
C SER A 91 -2.18 -9.24 -18.89
N ASP A 92 -1.57 -8.15 -19.37
CA ASP A 92 -0.12 -8.01 -19.49
C ASP A 92 0.38 -6.86 -18.62
N TYR A 93 1.66 -6.91 -18.21
CA TYR A 93 2.34 -5.73 -17.65
C TYR A 93 2.12 -4.56 -18.59
N TRP A 94 1.72 -3.44 -18.05
CA TRP A 94 1.57 -2.19 -18.79
C TRP A 94 2.46 -1.13 -18.18
N ILE A 95 3.42 -0.63 -18.96
CA ILE A 95 4.34 0.41 -18.54
C ILE A 95 4.12 1.63 -19.41
N LEU A 96 3.76 2.74 -18.77
CA LEU A 96 3.40 3.98 -19.42
C LEU A 96 4.38 5.09 -19.01
N LYS A 97 5.08 5.69 -19.95
CA LYS A 97 5.91 6.87 -19.71
C LYS A 97 5.19 8.13 -20.14
N LEU A 98 5.07 9.08 -19.20
CA LEU A 98 4.43 10.38 -19.42
C LEU A 98 5.46 11.51 -19.27
N SER A 99 5.30 12.56 -20.07
CA SER A 99 6.00 13.82 -19.88
C SER A 99 5.60 14.48 -18.54
N LYS A 100 6.30 15.52 -18.10
CA LYS A 100 5.92 16.35 -16.93
C LYS A 100 4.52 16.96 -17.03
N ALA A 101 4.03 17.16 -18.26
CA ALA A 101 2.69 17.66 -18.56
C ALA A 101 1.63 16.54 -18.60
N GLY A 102 2.02 15.29 -18.40
CA GLY A 102 1.16 14.12 -18.43
C GLY A 102 0.80 13.65 -19.84
N ASP A 103 1.59 13.98 -20.87
CA ASP A 103 1.37 13.46 -22.22
C ASP A 103 2.16 12.18 -22.43
N ILE A 104 1.58 11.20 -23.14
CA ILE A 104 2.22 9.92 -23.42
C ILE A 104 3.50 10.13 -24.22
N VAL A 105 4.63 9.65 -23.67
CA VAL A 105 5.92 9.57 -24.37
C VAL A 105 6.03 8.21 -25.05
N TRP A 106 5.70 7.15 -24.32
CA TRP A 106 5.54 5.79 -24.86
C TRP A 106 4.63 4.96 -23.93
N SER A 107 4.00 3.96 -24.52
CA SER A 107 3.17 2.95 -23.86
C SER A 107 3.63 1.60 -24.36
N LYS A 108 3.95 0.67 -23.45
CA LYS A 108 4.46 -0.66 -23.79
C LYS A 108 3.85 -1.72 -22.91
N THR A 109 3.56 -2.88 -23.49
CA THR A 109 3.11 -4.07 -22.78
C THR A 109 4.19 -5.15 -22.82
N TYR A 110 4.24 -5.97 -21.77
CA TYR A 110 5.14 -7.12 -21.63
C TYR A 110 4.37 -8.27 -21.00
N GLY A 111 4.49 -9.46 -21.58
CA GLY A 111 3.77 -10.64 -21.11
C GLY A 111 3.79 -11.78 -22.11
N GLY A 112 2.85 -12.67 -21.95
CA GLY A 112 2.66 -13.82 -22.84
C GLY A 112 1.18 -14.11 -23.08
N SER A 113 0.82 -15.39 -23.17
CA SER A 113 -0.57 -15.79 -23.43
C SER A 113 -1.40 -15.97 -22.15
N GLY A 114 -0.82 -15.80 -20.98
CA GLY A 114 -1.49 -15.90 -19.67
C GLY A 114 -1.75 -14.55 -19.02
N GLU A 115 -2.04 -14.56 -17.73
CA GLU A 115 -2.24 -13.37 -16.92
C GLU A 115 -0.90 -12.91 -16.34
N ASP A 116 -0.47 -11.70 -16.69
CA ASP A 116 0.77 -11.08 -16.23
C ASP A 116 0.47 -9.72 -15.64
N ARG A 117 0.83 -9.47 -14.36
CA ARG A 117 0.50 -8.22 -13.65
C ARG A 117 1.72 -7.65 -12.96
N ALA A 118 2.09 -6.41 -13.31
CA ALA A 118 3.10 -5.63 -12.61
C ALA A 118 2.50 -5.02 -11.34
N GLU A 119 3.27 -5.07 -10.25
CA GLU A 119 2.88 -4.57 -8.92
C GLU A 119 3.74 -3.37 -8.52
N LYS A 120 5.05 -3.39 -8.78
CA LYS A 120 5.97 -2.32 -8.39
C LYS A 120 6.99 -2.02 -9.46
N ILE A 121 7.29 -0.73 -9.65
CA ILE A 121 8.40 -0.22 -10.47
C ILE A 121 9.36 0.61 -9.63
N ILE A 122 10.64 0.45 -9.88
CA ILE A 122 11.70 1.32 -9.35
C ILE A 122 12.59 1.85 -10.47
N THR A 123 13.19 3.03 -10.26
CA THR A 123 14.33 3.48 -11.05
C THR A 123 15.58 2.71 -10.67
N THR A 124 16.46 2.46 -11.63
CA THR A 124 17.73 1.79 -11.39
C THR A 124 18.92 2.72 -11.63
N SER A 125 20.05 2.43 -11.01
CA SER A 125 21.25 3.29 -11.02
C SER A 125 21.84 3.53 -12.41
N ASP A 126 21.51 2.68 -13.40
CA ASP A 126 21.87 2.83 -14.80
C ASP A 126 20.91 3.72 -15.60
N GLY A 127 19.91 4.32 -14.94
CA GLY A 127 18.89 5.18 -15.55
C GLY A 127 17.74 4.41 -16.20
N GLY A 128 17.68 3.10 -16.05
CA GLY A 128 16.57 2.25 -16.47
C GLY A 128 15.56 1.99 -15.36
N TYR A 129 14.81 0.88 -15.47
CA TYR A 129 13.73 0.51 -14.54
C TYR A 129 13.79 -0.99 -14.23
N ALA A 130 13.43 -1.36 -13.02
CA ALA A 130 13.11 -2.74 -12.65
C ALA A 130 11.65 -2.81 -12.22
N ILE A 131 10.92 -3.78 -12.76
CA ILE A 131 9.50 -4.00 -12.52
C ILE A 131 9.31 -5.41 -11.98
N VAL A 132 8.54 -5.57 -10.94
CA VAL A 132 8.16 -6.87 -10.40
C VAL A 132 6.66 -7.04 -10.32
N GLY A 133 6.24 -8.28 -10.29
CA GLY A 133 4.88 -8.73 -10.11
C GLY A 133 4.83 -10.24 -10.30
N TYR A 134 3.84 -10.73 -11.03
CA TYR A 134 3.72 -12.14 -11.32
C TYR A 134 3.33 -12.42 -12.76
N SER A 135 3.62 -13.63 -13.21
CA SER A 135 3.26 -14.14 -14.53
C SER A 135 2.64 -15.53 -14.46
N ARG A 136 1.66 -15.79 -15.35
CA ARG A 136 1.11 -17.11 -15.65
C ARG A 136 1.54 -17.61 -17.03
N SER A 137 2.30 -16.81 -17.74
CA SER A 137 2.76 -17.10 -19.09
C SER A 137 4.01 -17.97 -19.08
N SER A 138 4.21 -18.71 -20.18
CA SER A 138 5.45 -19.47 -20.45
C SER A 138 5.88 -19.30 -21.91
N ASP A 139 5.49 -18.19 -22.53
CA ASP A 139 5.76 -17.87 -23.92
C ASP A 139 5.98 -16.35 -24.11
N GLN A 140 6.34 -15.94 -25.31
CA GLN A 140 6.61 -14.57 -25.71
C GLN A 140 7.72 -13.94 -24.84
N ASP A 141 7.40 -12.93 -24.02
CA ASP A 141 8.38 -12.25 -23.15
C ASP A 141 8.74 -13.08 -21.92
N VAL A 142 7.92 -14.07 -21.55
CA VAL A 142 8.13 -14.90 -20.37
C VAL A 142 8.72 -16.24 -20.78
N THR A 143 9.99 -16.44 -20.51
CA THR A 143 10.72 -17.64 -20.98
C THR A 143 10.60 -18.86 -20.07
N GLU A 144 10.23 -18.66 -18.80
CA GLU A 144 10.14 -19.71 -17.79
C GLU A 144 8.96 -19.43 -16.85
N ASN A 145 8.18 -20.47 -16.53
CA ASN A 145 7.17 -20.48 -15.49
C ASN A 145 7.09 -21.90 -14.91
N ALA A 146 7.20 -22.03 -13.61
CA ALA A 146 7.24 -23.32 -12.93
C ALA A 146 5.87 -23.76 -12.42
N GLY A 147 4.88 -22.86 -12.36
CA GLY A 147 3.60 -23.15 -11.72
C GLY A 147 2.39 -22.43 -12.27
N LEU A 148 1.50 -22.05 -11.38
CA LEU A 148 0.29 -21.31 -11.72
C LEU A 148 0.58 -19.80 -11.87
N GLN A 149 1.37 -19.26 -10.97
CA GLN A 149 1.85 -17.86 -11.00
C GLN A 149 3.23 -17.84 -10.37
N ASP A 150 4.19 -17.26 -11.05
CA ASP A 150 5.55 -17.10 -10.57
C ASP A 150 5.89 -15.61 -10.42
N TYR A 151 6.78 -15.26 -9.49
CA TYR A 151 7.43 -13.96 -9.47
C TYR A 151 8.01 -13.70 -10.85
N TRP A 152 7.74 -12.54 -11.41
CA TRP A 152 8.35 -12.11 -12.64
C TRP A 152 8.98 -10.74 -12.47
N ILE A 153 10.29 -10.65 -12.74
CA ILE A 153 11.03 -9.39 -12.76
C ILE A 153 11.49 -9.08 -14.18
N VAL A 154 11.25 -7.83 -14.59
CA VAL A 154 11.65 -7.30 -15.90
C VAL A 154 12.55 -6.10 -15.70
N LYS A 155 13.76 -6.14 -16.24
CA LYS A 155 14.70 -5.01 -16.26
C LYS A 155 14.63 -4.32 -17.61
N LEU A 156 14.33 -3.03 -17.60
CA LEU A 156 14.23 -2.18 -18.78
C LEU A 156 15.36 -1.15 -18.80
N ASN A 157 15.76 -0.71 -20.00
CA ASN A 157 16.52 0.51 -20.18
C ASN A 157 15.60 1.75 -20.10
N ALA A 158 16.17 2.97 -20.18
CA ALA A 158 15.42 4.22 -20.11
C ALA A 158 14.37 4.42 -21.23
N SER A 159 14.52 3.70 -22.35
CA SER A 159 13.58 3.71 -23.49
C SER A 159 12.49 2.68 -23.37
N GLY A 160 12.47 1.87 -22.29
CA GLY A 160 11.53 0.80 -22.10
C GLY A 160 11.87 -0.48 -22.86
N ASP A 161 13.10 -0.68 -23.35
CA ASP A 161 13.48 -1.95 -24.00
C ASP A 161 13.98 -2.93 -22.96
N VAL A 162 13.56 -4.20 -23.07
CA VAL A 162 13.95 -5.26 -22.13
C VAL A 162 15.45 -5.50 -22.22
N GLN A 163 16.15 -5.42 -21.10
CA GLN A 163 17.56 -5.81 -20.98
C GLN A 163 17.68 -7.27 -20.55
N TRP A 164 16.88 -7.67 -19.58
CA TRP A 164 16.73 -9.04 -19.14
C TRP A 164 15.39 -9.21 -18.38
N GLN A 165 14.95 -10.44 -18.24
CA GLN A 165 13.82 -10.84 -17.40
C GLN A 165 14.11 -12.19 -16.73
N LYS A 166 13.49 -12.44 -15.57
CA LYS A 166 13.60 -13.69 -14.81
C LYS A 166 12.30 -14.02 -14.11
N SER A 167 12.01 -15.32 -14.06
CA SER A 167 10.91 -15.87 -13.26
C SER A 167 11.44 -16.70 -12.10
N PHE A 168 10.73 -16.63 -10.97
CA PHE A 168 11.06 -17.41 -9.78
C PHE A 168 9.76 -17.90 -9.15
N GLY A 169 9.64 -19.20 -8.98
CA GLY A 169 8.47 -19.81 -8.38
C GLY A 169 8.57 -21.33 -8.33
N PHE A 170 7.43 -21.93 -8.03
CA PHE A 170 7.20 -23.38 -7.93
C PHE A 170 5.83 -23.74 -8.52
N ALA A 171 5.30 -24.92 -8.22
CA ALA A 171 4.03 -25.39 -8.79
C ALA A 171 2.78 -24.57 -8.35
N GLY A 172 2.90 -23.72 -7.34
CA GLY A 172 1.81 -22.98 -6.72
C GLY A 172 1.56 -21.59 -7.28
N ILE A 173 1.07 -20.72 -6.39
CA ILE A 173 0.86 -19.29 -6.64
C ILE A 173 1.91 -18.51 -5.86
N ASP A 174 2.83 -17.93 -6.59
CA ASP A 174 3.94 -17.15 -6.06
C ASP A 174 3.88 -15.74 -6.67
N ARG A 175 3.74 -14.69 -5.83
CA ARG A 175 3.56 -13.31 -6.31
C ARG A 175 4.51 -12.34 -5.65
N ALA A 176 5.29 -11.60 -6.44
CA ALA A 176 6.07 -10.46 -5.95
C ALA A 176 5.20 -9.20 -5.86
N PHE A 177 5.39 -8.42 -4.80
CA PHE A 177 4.70 -7.14 -4.59
C PHE A 177 5.66 -5.95 -4.50
N SER A 178 6.91 -6.16 -4.09
CA SER A 178 7.87 -5.06 -3.95
C SER A 178 9.29 -5.48 -4.33
N VAL A 179 10.07 -4.50 -4.78
CA VAL A 179 11.48 -4.66 -5.14
C VAL A 179 12.25 -3.40 -4.75
N VAL A 180 13.51 -3.59 -4.34
CA VAL A 180 14.50 -2.52 -4.17
C VAL A 180 15.78 -2.87 -4.91
N GLN A 181 16.45 -1.86 -5.51
CA GLN A 181 17.82 -2.04 -5.94
C GLN A 181 18.73 -1.93 -4.74
N THR A 182 19.61 -2.91 -4.54
CA THR A 182 20.50 -2.98 -3.40
C THR A 182 21.79 -2.18 -3.62
N ASN A 183 22.47 -1.79 -2.52
CA ASN A 183 23.71 -0.98 -2.57
C ASN A 183 24.84 -1.62 -3.38
N ASP A 184 24.83 -2.94 -3.54
CA ASP A 184 25.76 -3.71 -4.38
C ASP A 184 25.38 -3.72 -5.87
N GLY A 185 24.29 -3.04 -6.24
CA GLY A 185 23.76 -2.97 -7.60
C GLY A 185 22.82 -4.10 -7.98
N GLY A 186 22.61 -5.09 -7.10
CA GLY A 186 21.67 -6.17 -7.28
C GLY A 186 20.24 -5.77 -6.94
N TYR A 187 19.38 -6.76 -6.66
CA TYR A 187 17.96 -6.53 -6.35
C TYR A 187 17.53 -7.41 -5.18
N PHE A 188 16.66 -6.88 -4.35
CA PHE A 188 15.91 -7.70 -3.38
C PHE A 188 14.43 -7.49 -3.63
N MET A 189 13.69 -8.58 -3.78
CA MET A 189 12.25 -8.57 -4.01
C MET A 189 11.52 -9.42 -2.99
N THR A 190 10.28 -9.05 -2.68
CA THR A 190 9.44 -9.72 -1.70
C THR A 190 7.99 -9.85 -2.17
N GLY A 191 7.27 -10.77 -1.55
CA GLY A 191 5.87 -11.07 -1.77
C GLY A 191 5.49 -12.31 -0.99
N PHE A 192 4.79 -13.26 -1.60
CA PHE A 192 4.49 -14.53 -0.96
C PHE A 192 4.79 -15.74 -1.84
N LEU A 193 5.10 -16.85 -1.18
CA LEU A 193 5.34 -18.18 -1.72
C LEU A 193 4.26 -19.15 -1.24
N ASP A 194 3.69 -19.95 -2.14
CA ASP A 194 2.94 -21.16 -1.76
C ASP A 194 3.90 -22.27 -1.35
N VAL A 195 4.23 -22.34 -0.06
CA VAL A 195 5.17 -23.34 0.47
C VAL A 195 4.63 -24.76 0.34
N THR A 196 3.32 -24.94 0.42
CA THR A 196 2.71 -26.27 0.27
C THR A 196 2.88 -26.84 -1.15
N ALA A 197 2.73 -26.00 -2.16
CA ALA A 197 2.96 -26.39 -3.55
C ALA A 197 4.45 -26.44 -3.93
N SER A 198 5.31 -25.78 -3.17
CA SER A 198 6.77 -25.83 -3.37
C SER A 198 7.43 -27.09 -2.81
N GLU A 199 6.66 -27.96 -2.10
CA GLU A 199 7.18 -29.11 -1.36
C GLU A 199 8.29 -28.74 -0.36
N GLY A 200 8.22 -27.50 0.21
CA GLY A 200 9.21 -26.92 1.10
C GLY A 200 10.43 -26.31 0.40
N GLY A 201 10.40 -26.18 -0.93
CA GLY A 201 11.33 -25.32 -1.69
C GLY A 201 11.20 -23.85 -1.29
N GLY A 202 12.04 -22.98 -1.82
CA GLY A 202 11.97 -21.54 -1.54
C GLY A 202 12.89 -21.07 -0.42
N ASN A 203 13.56 -21.96 0.28
CA ASN A 203 14.61 -21.65 1.23
C ASN A 203 15.90 -22.43 0.88
N ASP A 204 16.94 -21.73 0.46
CA ASP A 204 18.18 -22.36 0.00
C ASP A 204 19.00 -22.98 1.12
N ASP A 205 18.76 -22.63 2.40
CA ASP A 205 19.59 -23.09 3.53
C ASP A 205 19.12 -24.40 4.17
N LYS A 206 17.86 -24.82 3.94
CA LYS A 206 17.31 -25.98 4.67
C LYS A 206 16.20 -26.68 3.89
N SER A 207 16.08 -27.99 4.14
CA SER A 207 14.82 -28.69 3.94
C SER A 207 13.76 -28.05 4.84
N ALA A 208 12.94 -27.19 4.33
CA ALA A 208 11.84 -26.58 5.06
C ALA A 208 10.84 -27.65 5.50
N SER A 209 10.21 -27.40 6.64
CA SER A 209 9.08 -28.20 7.07
C SER A 209 7.91 -27.96 6.09
N THR A 210 7.35 -29.01 5.54
CA THR A 210 6.11 -28.96 4.74
C THR A 210 4.87 -28.58 5.56
N LYS A 211 5.04 -28.09 6.78
CA LYS A 211 3.96 -27.67 7.68
C LYS A 211 3.66 -26.19 7.63
N HIS A 212 4.37 -25.42 6.82
CA HIS A 212 4.05 -24.02 6.56
C HIS A 212 2.76 -23.87 5.74
N GLY A 213 2.16 -22.67 5.78
CA GLY A 213 0.91 -22.35 5.12
C GLY A 213 1.01 -22.20 3.61
N VAL A 214 -0.07 -21.70 3.02
CA VAL A 214 -0.16 -21.49 1.57
C VAL A 214 0.54 -20.20 1.13
N GLY A 215 0.67 -19.22 2.02
CA GLY A 215 1.31 -17.94 1.69
C GLY A 215 2.33 -17.58 2.78
N GLU A 216 3.60 -17.53 2.42
CA GLU A 216 4.69 -17.14 3.32
C GLU A 216 5.40 -15.91 2.78
N PHE A 217 5.87 -14.99 3.62
CA PHE A 217 6.77 -13.93 3.17
C PHE A 217 7.95 -14.56 2.43
N TRP A 218 8.13 -14.19 1.19
CA TRP A 218 9.24 -14.74 0.40
C TRP A 218 10.17 -13.63 -0.08
N GLY A 219 11.43 -13.68 0.35
CA GLY A 219 12.49 -12.79 -0.05
C GLY A 219 13.46 -13.48 -1.01
N ILE A 220 13.77 -12.81 -2.13
CA ILE A 220 14.76 -13.27 -3.13
C ILE A 220 15.77 -12.17 -3.36
N LYS A 221 17.06 -12.46 -3.14
CA LYS A 221 18.19 -11.59 -3.47
C LYS A 221 18.79 -12.03 -4.80
N LEU A 222 18.97 -11.05 -5.69
CA LEU A 222 19.59 -11.21 -7.00
C LEU A 222 20.85 -10.33 -7.09
N ASP A 223 21.79 -10.74 -7.89
CA ASP A 223 22.90 -9.89 -8.33
C ASP A 223 22.44 -8.85 -9.37
N ALA A 224 23.35 -7.99 -9.85
CA ALA A 224 23.06 -6.95 -10.84
C ALA A 224 22.64 -7.50 -12.22
N SER A 225 22.95 -8.76 -12.54
CA SER A 225 22.57 -9.43 -13.79
C SER A 225 21.22 -10.16 -13.68
N GLY A 226 20.59 -10.13 -12.50
CA GLY A 226 19.33 -10.82 -12.22
C GLY A 226 19.51 -12.30 -11.84
N GLU A 227 20.74 -12.77 -11.59
CA GLU A 227 20.99 -14.12 -11.13
C GLU A 227 20.74 -14.21 -9.62
N LYS A 228 20.05 -15.30 -9.21
CA LYS A 228 19.71 -15.53 -7.81
C LYS A 228 20.97 -15.77 -6.96
N GLU A 229 21.14 -14.98 -5.90
CA GLU A 229 22.15 -15.21 -4.88
C GLU A 229 21.62 -16.10 -3.76
N TRP A 230 20.44 -15.76 -3.23
CA TRP A 230 19.74 -16.55 -2.21
C TRP A 230 18.24 -16.24 -2.19
N ARG A 231 17.47 -17.14 -1.56
CA ARG A 231 16.04 -16.96 -1.26
C ARG A 231 15.70 -17.52 0.11
N ARG A 232 14.73 -16.88 0.78
CA ARG A 232 14.24 -17.26 2.11
C ARG A 232 12.75 -17.02 2.22
N PHE A 233 12.05 -17.89 2.92
CA PHE A 233 10.68 -17.59 3.33
C PHE A 233 10.58 -17.54 4.86
N PHE A 234 9.57 -16.81 5.35
CA PHE A 234 9.24 -16.60 6.74
C PHE A 234 7.73 -16.62 6.90
N GLY A 235 7.23 -17.23 8.00
CA GLY A 235 5.81 -17.29 8.29
C GLY A 235 5.46 -18.42 9.23
N GLY A 236 4.22 -18.89 9.13
CA GLY A 236 3.68 -19.91 10.02
C GLY A 236 2.81 -20.95 9.31
N SER A 237 1.75 -21.40 9.97
CA SER A 237 0.87 -22.42 9.42
C SER A 237 -0.31 -21.87 8.59
N ASN A 238 -0.51 -20.55 8.57
CA ASN A 238 -1.59 -19.88 7.83
C ASN A 238 -1.02 -18.95 6.75
N ASN A 239 -1.80 -17.94 6.33
CA ASN A 239 -1.37 -17.03 5.26
C ASN A 239 -0.56 -15.86 5.84
N ASP A 240 0.62 -15.67 5.29
CA ASP A 240 1.54 -14.60 5.63
C ASP A 240 2.02 -13.94 4.32
N ARG A 241 1.73 -12.66 4.08
CA ARG A 241 2.00 -11.98 2.81
C ARG A 241 2.78 -10.70 3.02
N SER A 242 3.96 -10.60 2.42
CA SER A 242 4.75 -9.37 2.39
C SER A 242 4.29 -8.48 1.23
N TYR A 243 3.99 -7.23 1.53
CA TYR A 243 3.55 -6.26 0.53
C TYR A 243 4.62 -5.23 0.17
N ASP A 244 5.54 -4.94 1.10
CA ASP A 244 6.60 -3.97 0.82
C ASP A 244 7.92 -4.35 1.49
N THR A 245 9.04 -3.82 0.94
CA THR A 245 10.40 -4.02 1.45
C THR A 245 11.27 -2.81 1.19
N LEU A 246 12.26 -2.63 2.06
CA LEU A 246 13.35 -1.68 1.86
C LEU A 246 14.68 -2.28 2.33
N GLN A 247 15.78 -1.78 1.75
CA GLN A 247 17.10 -2.04 2.29
C GLN A 247 17.41 -1.10 3.45
N THR A 248 17.88 -1.62 4.56
CA THR A 248 18.25 -0.85 5.74
C THR A 248 19.72 -0.41 5.71
N GLU A 249 20.08 0.56 6.56
CA GLU A 249 21.45 1.14 6.59
C GLU A 249 22.55 0.11 6.87
N ASP A 250 22.22 -1.00 7.53
CA ASP A 250 23.12 -2.14 7.80
C ASP A 250 23.22 -3.13 6.61
N ASN A 251 22.70 -2.77 5.43
CA ASN A 251 22.56 -3.60 4.23
C ASN A 251 21.65 -4.83 4.40
N GLY A 252 20.93 -4.95 5.50
CA GLY A 252 19.86 -5.92 5.65
C GLY A 252 18.56 -5.44 4.99
N PHE A 253 17.46 -6.13 5.27
CA PHE A 253 16.16 -5.80 4.69
C PHE A 253 15.08 -5.78 5.77
N LEU A 254 14.14 -4.88 5.61
CA LEU A 254 12.89 -4.85 6.35
C LEU A 254 11.77 -5.23 5.40
N MET A 255 10.98 -6.23 5.77
CA MET A 255 9.81 -6.69 5.02
C MET A 255 8.57 -6.44 5.86
N ILE A 256 7.51 -5.95 5.26
CA ILE A 256 6.22 -5.70 5.93
C ILE A 256 5.07 -6.33 5.18
N GLY A 257 3.99 -6.59 5.92
CA GLY A 257 2.75 -7.09 5.34
C GLY A 257 1.78 -7.53 6.41
N SER A 258 1.08 -8.64 6.18
CA SER A 258 0.13 -9.21 7.14
C SER A 258 0.41 -10.67 7.43
N SER A 259 0.13 -11.08 8.67
CA SER A 259 0.23 -12.49 9.11
C SER A 259 -1.04 -12.93 9.83
N GLU A 260 -1.55 -14.11 9.45
CA GLU A 260 -2.65 -14.83 10.11
C GLU A 260 -2.13 -15.92 11.05
N SER A 261 -0.83 -16.12 11.09
CA SER A 261 -0.20 -17.22 11.82
C SER A 261 0.06 -16.89 13.28
N ILE A 262 0.11 -17.96 14.09
CA ILE A 262 0.39 -17.88 15.56
C ILE A 262 1.57 -18.75 15.96
N ASP A 263 2.28 -19.33 15.02
CA ASP A 263 3.33 -20.33 15.24
C ASP A 263 4.57 -20.08 14.36
N PHE A 264 5.54 -20.96 14.44
CA PHE A 264 6.83 -20.93 13.74
C PHE A 264 7.58 -19.60 13.91
N ASP A 265 7.58 -18.75 12.88
CA ASP A 265 8.27 -17.47 12.93
C ASP A 265 7.50 -16.41 13.71
N ILE A 266 6.19 -16.55 13.87
CA ILE A 266 5.33 -15.60 14.57
C ILE A 266 5.20 -15.97 16.03
N THR A 267 5.54 -15.06 16.93
CA THR A 267 5.54 -15.32 18.40
C THR A 267 4.64 -14.39 19.19
N ASN A 268 4.06 -13.37 18.57
CA ASN A 268 3.32 -12.31 19.25
C ASN A 268 2.10 -11.82 18.47
N SER A 269 1.45 -12.72 17.71
CA SER A 269 0.17 -12.44 17.05
C SER A 269 -0.87 -11.95 18.06
N LYS A 270 -1.73 -11.04 17.65
CA LYS A 270 -2.73 -10.38 18.51
C LYS A 270 -4.16 -10.67 18.08
N GLY A 271 -4.36 -11.08 16.83
CA GLY A 271 -5.68 -11.31 16.32
C GLY A 271 -5.75 -12.19 15.08
N SER A 272 -6.62 -11.79 14.15
CA SER A 272 -6.84 -12.47 12.89
C SER A 272 -5.65 -12.24 11.94
N TYR A 273 -5.55 -11.06 11.36
CA TYR A 273 -4.38 -10.61 10.61
C TYR A 273 -3.75 -9.44 11.34
N ASP A 274 -2.45 -9.49 11.56
CA ASP A 274 -1.67 -8.40 12.15
C ASP A 274 -0.71 -7.78 11.13
N PHE A 275 -0.38 -6.49 11.24
CA PHE A 275 0.82 -5.95 10.60
C PHE A 275 2.00 -6.80 11.05
N TRP A 276 2.64 -7.47 10.12
CA TRP A 276 3.82 -8.27 10.42
C TRP A 276 5.06 -7.66 9.79
N VAL A 277 6.09 -7.50 10.62
CA VAL A 277 7.36 -6.87 10.26
C VAL A 277 8.49 -7.86 10.53
N VAL A 278 9.30 -8.12 9.49
CA VAL A 278 10.44 -9.03 9.56
C VAL A 278 11.71 -8.30 9.17
N LYS A 279 12.69 -8.28 10.06
CA LYS A 279 14.05 -7.76 9.80
C LYS A 279 14.99 -8.92 9.55
N ILE A 280 15.71 -8.86 8.42
CA ILE A 280 16.76 -9.83 8.06
C ILE A 280 18.07 -9.10 7.81
N ASN A 281 19.20 -9.82 7.92
CA ASN A 281 20.51 -9.31 7.50
C ASN A 281 20.73 -9.47 5.98
N SER A 282 21.87 -9.05 5.46
CA SER A 282 22.25 -9.15 4.04
C SER A 282 22.29 -10.59 3.49
N GLU A 283 22.48 -11.59 4.34
CA GLU A 283 22.49 -13.01 3.97
C GLU A 283 21.11 -13.69 4.11
N GLY A 284 20.06 -12.92 4.43
CA GLY A 284 18.71 -13.42 4.59
C GLY A 284 18.44 -14.10 5.94
N THR A 285 19.30 -13.93 6.95
CA THR A 285 19.06 -14.47 8.31
C THR A 285 18.13 -13.55 9.07
N LYS A 286 17.05 -14.10 9.64
CA LYS A 286 16.08 -13.35 10.46
C LYS A 286 16.78 -12.83 11.73
N LEU A 287 16.74 -11.52 11.95
CA LEU A 287 17.25 -10.85 13.14
C LEU A 287 16.15 -10.69 14.19
N TRP A 288 15.01 -10.22 13.78
CA TRP A 288 13.82 -10.09 14.60
C TRP A 288 12.54 -10.08 13.76
N GLN A 289 11.41 -10.29 14.42
CA GLN A 289 10.08 -10.08 13.86
C GLN A 289 9.16 -9.46 14.91
N LYS A 290 8.13 -8.74 14.47
CA LYS A 290 7.10 -8.10 15.31
C LYS A 290 5.75 -8.11 14.63
N SER A 291 4.69 -8.38 15.41
CA SER A 291 3.30 -8.15 15.02
C SER A 291 2.75 -6.94 15.74
N PHE A 292 2.02 -6.11 15.01
CA PHE A 292 1.29 -4.95 15.53
C PHE A 292 -0.15 -5.03 15.07
N GLY A 293 -1.10 -4.72 15.95
CA GLY A 293 -2.51 -4.83 15.64
C GLY A 293 -3.37 -5.03 16.87
N GLY A 294 -4.57 -5.55 16.63
CA GLY A 294 -5.53 -5.93 17.65
C GLY A 294 -6.21 -7.25 17.34
N THR A 295 -7.47 -7.41 17.70
CA THR A 295 -8.16 -8.71 17.58
C THR A 295 -8.73 -9.00 16.19
N GLU A 296 -8.87 -7.99 15.34
CA GLU A 296 -9.48 -8.10 14.02
C GLU A 296 -8.41 -8.14 12.91
N ILE A 297 -8.74 -7.62 11.74
CA ILE A 297 -7.86 -7.62 10.56
C ILE A 297 -7.09 -6.31 10.50
N ASP A 298 -5.77 -6.41 10.50
CA ASP A 298 -4.84 -5.30 10.38
C ASP A 298 -3.81 -5.63 9.27
N VAL A 299 -3.73 -4.83 8.19
CA VAL A 299 -2.90 -5.13 7.00
C VAL A 299 -2.00 -3.96 6.68
N ALA A 300 -0.67 -4.16 6.71
CA ALA A 300 0.32 -3.18 6.27
C ALA A 300 0.56 -3.31 4.75
N TYR A 301 0.54 -2.18 4.03
CA TYR A 301 0.73 -2.15 2.58
C TYR A 301 2.01 -1.48 2.12
N ALA A 302 2.42 -0.40 2.79
CA ALA A 302 3.58 0.38 2.36
C ALA A 302 4.37 0.93 3.53
N MET A 303 5.66 1.20 3.32
CA MET A 303 6.53 1.81 4.31
C MET A 303 7.51 2.82 3.72
N ALA A 304 7.92 3.76 4.56
CA ALA A 304 8.96 4.72 4.23
C ALA A 304 9.99 4.84 5.37
N ALA A 305 11.27 4.92 5.00
CA ALA A 305 12.33 5.23 5.96
C ALA A 305 12.34 6.73 6.27
N THR A 306 12.50 7.08 7.55
CA THR A 306 12.59 8.49 7.97
C THR A 306 13.98 9.10 7.71
N GLY A 307 15.02 8.26 7.53
CA GLY A 307 16.39 8.66 7.35
C GLY A 307 17.20 8.79 8.64
N ASN A 308 16.63 8.35 9.79
CA ASN A 308 17.33 8.31 11.10
C ASN A 308 17.20 6.92 11.77
N GLY A 309 17.05 5.87 10.97
CA GLY A 309 16.92 4.49 11.45
C GLY A 309 15.53 4.15 12.01
N THR A 310 14.52 4.97 11.73
CA THR A 310 13.12 4.66 12.03
C THR A 310 12.30 4.54 10.74
N TYR A 311 11.10 3.94 10.83
CA TYR A 311 10.27 3.61 9.68
C TYR A 311 8.81 3.93 9.98
N VAL A 312 8.11 4.51 9.02
CA VAL A 312 6.65 4.69 9.06
C VAL A 312 6.02 3.64 8.16
N ILE A 313 5.07 2.90 8.71
CA ILE A 313 4.32 1.83 8.03
C ILE A 313 2.86 2.24 7.99
N VAL A 314 2.22 2.07 6.85
CA VAL A 314 0.80 2.41 6.63
C VAL A 314 0.02 1.23 6.08
N GLY A 315 -1.29 1.23 6.37
CA GLY A 315 -2.23 0.24 5.90
C GLY A 315 -3.63 0.53 6.38
N ASP A 316 -4.40 -0.50 6.67
CA ASP A 316 -5.70 -0.38 7.33
C ASP A 316 -5.83 -1.29 8.56
N SER A 317 -6.65 -0.86 9.50
CA SER A 317 -6.98 -1.61 10.72
C SER A 317 -8.49 -1.62 10.93
N ARG A 318 -9.02 -2.82 11.27
CA ARG A 318 -10.41 -3.02 11.71
C ARG A 318 -10.50 -3.21 13.23
N SER A 319 -9.39 -3.20 13.92
CA SER A 319 -9.30 -3.43 15.34
C SER A 319 -9.62 -2.16 16.15
N GLU A 320 -10.28 -2.35 17.30
CA GLU A 320 -10.58 -1.30 18.27
C GLU A 320 -9.77 -1.45 19.58
N ASN A 321 -8.75 -2.32 19.56
CA ASN A 321 -7.98 -2.69 20.76
C ASN A 321 -6.53 -3.03 20.40
N GLY A 322 -5.78 -3.58 21.36
CA GLY A 322 -4.38 -3.96 21.17
C GLY A 322 -3.48 -2.72 21.08
N ASP A 323 -2.80 -2.57 19.94
CA ASP A 323 -1.95 -1.39 19.68
C ASP A 323 -2.75 -0.21 19.14
N ILE A 324 -4.02 -0.40 18.74
CA ILE A 324 -4.91 0.64 18.21
C ILE A 324 -5.61 1.35 19.37
N SER A 325 -5.52 2.68 19.44
CA SER A 325 -6.12 3.47 20.51
C SER A 325 -7.25 4.40 20.09
N GLU A 326 -7.45 4.64 18.80
CA GLU A 326 -8.37 5.66 18.28
C GLU A 326 -9.09 5.21 17.01
N ALA A 327 -9.65 3.99 17.01
CA ALA A 327 -10.49 3.52 15.91
C ALA A 327 -11.72 4.43 15.73
N LYS A 328 -12.09 4.72 14.48
CA LYS A 328 -13.15 5.67 14.10
C LYS A 328 -14.29 5.02 13.35
N GLY A 329 -14.01 3.96 12.59
CA GLY A 329 -15.00 3.37 11.68
C GLY A 329 -14.87 1.86 11.49
N ASN A 330 -15.36 1.40 10.33
CA ASN A 330 -15.32 -0.01 9.97
C ASN A 330 -13.90 -0.53 9.69
N ALA A 331 -13.08 0.33 9.11
CA ALA A 331 -11.65 0.19 8.95
C ALA A 331 -11.05 1.58 8.78
N ASP A 332 -9.95 1.84 9.45
CA ASP A 332 -9.25 3.12 9.41
C ASP A 332 -7.90 2.95 8.72
N LEU A 333 -7.43 3.98 8.00
CA LEU A 333 -6.03 4.10 7.68
C LEU A 333 -5.25 4.07 8.99
N TRP A 334 -4.50 3.00 9.20
CA TRP A 334 -3.65 2.87 10.39
C TRP A 334 -2.20 3.02 10.00
N MET A 335 -1.49 3.82 10.79
CA MET A 335 -0.06 4.04 10.62
C MET A 335 0.68 3.91 11.93
N ILE A 336 1.87 3.34 11.86
CA ILE A 336 2.79 3.18 12.98
C ILE A 336 4.17 3.70 12.61
N GLN A 337 4.88 4.22 13.59
CA GLN A 337 6.33 4.42 13.49
C GLN A 337 7.06 3.44 14.41
N ILE A 338 8.07 2.78 13.88
CA ILE A 338 8.94 1.88 14.64
C ILE A 338 10.39 2.33 14.55
N ASP A 339 11.20 1.94 15.55
CA ASP A 339 12.66 2.07 15.49
C ASP A 339 13.33 0.87 14.76
N GLY A 340 14.65 0.90 14.57
CA GLY A 340 15.41 -0.16 13.93
C GLY A 340 15.42 -1.50 14.66
N ASN A 341 14.94 -1.55 15.90
CA ASN A 341 14.77 -2.76 16.72
C ASN A 341 13.32 -3.27 16.72
N GLY A 342 12.42 -2.61 15.98
CA GLY A 342 11.00 -2.93 15.92
C GLY A 342 10.21 -2.50 17.16
N ASN A 343 10.67 -1.51 17.92
CA ASN A 343 9.88 -0.93 19.00
C ASN A 343 8.92 0.11 18.45
N LEU A 344 7.64 0.02 18.84
CA LEU A 344 6.60 0.99 18.49
C LEU A 344 6.92 2.35 19.14
N LEU A 345 7.05 3.39 18.34
CA LEU A 345 7.31 4.76 18.81
C LEU A 345 6.01 5.56 18.94
N TRP A 346 5.15 5.49 17.91
CA TRP A 346 3.81 6.04 17.91
C TRP A 346 2.91 5.26 16.93
N GLN A 347 1.61 5.42 17.09
CA GLN A 347 0.58 4.95 16.16
C GLN A 347 -0.51 6.01 16.00
N LYS A 348 -1.20 5.99 14.87
CA LYS A 348 -2.34 6.86 14.54
C LYS A 348 -3.35 6.13 13.68
N SER A 349 -4.64 6.31 13.98
CA SER A 349 -5.75 5.95 13.10
C SER A 349 -6.33 7.21 12.47
N LEU A 350 -6.43 7.23 11.16
CA LEU A 350 -7.02 8.32 10.38
C LEU A 350 -8.16 7.76 9.54
N GLY A 351 -9.24 8.54 9.41
CA GLY A 351 -10.42 8.12 8.66
C GLY A 351 -11.67 8.76 9.19
N GLY A 352 -12.79 8.15 8.87
CA GLY A 352 -14.11 8.50 9.38
C GLY A 352 -14.89 7.24 9.75
N THR A 353 -16.21 7.26 9.61
CA THR A 353 -17.05 6.15 10.10
C THR A 353 -17.15 4.96 9.14
N ALA A 354 -16.64 5.07 7.92
CA ALA A 354 -16.70 4.02 6.92
C ALA A 354 -15.37 3.26 6.76
N PHE A 355 -14.96 2.95 5.55
CA PHE A 355 -13.73 2.22 5.24
C PHE A 355 -12.69 3.18 4.66
N ASP A 356 -11.52 3.24 5.29
CA ASP A 356 -10.42 4.11 4.94
C ASP A 356 -9.11 3.33 4.97
N THR A 357 -8.25 3.46 3.96
CA THR A 357 -6.99 2.72 3.86
C THR A 357 -5.85 3.58 3.32
N GLY A 358 -4.60 3.25 3.71
CA GLY A 358 -3.39 3.78 3.10
C GLY A 358 -2.70 2.69 2.27
N ARG A 359 -2.39 2.99 1.00
CA ARG A 359 -1.77 2.06 0.05
C ARG A 359 -0.35 2.40 -0.30
N GLY A 360 -0.04 3.69 -0.42
CA GLY A 360 1.28 4.21 -0.74
C GLY A 360 1.75 5.24 0.27
N ILE A 361 3.04 5.28 0.54
CA ILE A 361 3.69 6.31 1.36
C ILE A 361 5.06 6.64 0.79
N GLN A 362 5.39 7.93 0.75
CA GLN A 362 6.74 8.39 0.43
C GLN A 362 7.18 9.49 1.41
N LYS A 363 8.45 9.43 1.83
CA LYS A 363 9.09 10.53 2.55
C LYS A 363 9.24 11.74 1.64
N MET A 364 8.87 12.92 2.14
CA MET A 364 9.02 14.20 1.47
C MET A 364 10.34 14.89 1.85
N ARG A 365 10.73 15.88 1.06
CA ARG A 365 11.97 16.65 1.28
C ARG A 365 11.94 17.51 2.53
N ASN A 366 10.75 17.91 2.98
CA ASN A 366 10.54 18.68 4.22
C ASN A 366 10.43 17.82 5.49
N ASP A 367 10.93 16.57 5.44
CA ASP A 367 10.88 15.54 6.48
C ASP A 367 9.47 15.00 6.82
N GLY A 368 8.43 15.46 6.17
CA GLY A 368 7.09 14.86 6.27
C GLY A 368 6.93 13.66 5.33
N PHE A 369 5.68 13.19 5.24
CA PHE A 369 5.31 12.08 4.34
C PHE A 369 4.05 12.44 3.56
N ILE A 370 4.01 12.01 2.31
CA ILE A 370 2.77 11.90 1.53
C ILE A 370 2.28 10.46 1.57
N ILE A 371 1.00 10.28 1.84
CA ILE A 371 0.30 9.00 1.87
C ILE A 371 -0.85 9.09 0.87
N THR A 372 -1.09 8.03 0.13
CA THR A 372 -2.27 7.87 -0.70
C THR A 372 -2.99 6.56 -0.38
N GLY A 373 -4.28 6.54 -0.64
CA GLY A 373 -5.13 5.37 -0.49
C GLY A 373 -6.52 5.72 -0.95
N ASN A 374 -7.52 5.14 -0.33
CA ASN A 374 -8.91 5.45 -0.66
C ASN A 374 -9.79 5.53 0.58
N SER A 375 -10.86 6.28 0.47
CA SER A 375 -11.83 6.49 1.54
C SER A 375 -13.26 6.38 1.05
N ARG A 376 -14.13 5.80 1.90
CA ARG A 376 -15.59 5.80 1.77
C ARG A 376 -16.26 6.72 2.77
N SER A 377 -15.48 7.41 3.60
CA SER A 377 -15.96 8.30 4.64
C SER A 377 -16.18 9.72 4.12
N ASN A 378 -17.07 10.46 4.76
CA ASN A 378 -17.32 11.88 4.51
C ASN A 378 -17.43 12.67 5.81
N ASP A 379 -16.78 12.20 6.87
CA ASP A 379 -16.81 12.76 8.23
C ASP A 379 -15.44 12.67 8.89
N VAL A 380 -15.29 13.20 10.08
CA VAL A 380 -14.10 13.19 10.94
C VAL A 380 -12.88 13.81 10.25
N ASN A 381 -12.00 13.03 9.61
CA ASN A 381 -10.83 13.54 8.91
C ASN A 381 -11.10 13.89 7.43
N LEU A 382 -12.28 13.57 6.93
CA LEU A 382 -12.68 13.79 5.53
C LEU A 382 -13.89 14.73 5.47
N SER A 383 -13.77 15.76 4.66
CA SER A 383 -14.85 16.74 4.46
C SER A 383 -15.72 16.45 3.23
N GLU A 384 -15.29 15.56 2.35
CA GLU A 384 -15.96 15.28 1.09
C GLU A 384 -15.64 13.87 0.59
N ASN A 385 -16.67 13.15 0.16
CA ASN A 385 -16.60 11.96 -0.65
C ASN A 385 -17.67 12.10 -1.75
N LYS A 386 -17.27 11.99 -3.01
CA LYS A 386 -18.11 12.26 -4.18
C LYS A 386 -18.88 11.03 -4.66
N GLY A 387 -18.43 9.85 -4.25
CA GLY A 387 -18.99 8.60 -4.75
C GLY A 387 -18.94 7.43 -3.79
N GLU A 388 -18.70 6.25 -4.35
CA GLU A 388 -18.61 5.01 -3.59
C GLU A 388 -17.30 4.93 -2.79
N SER A 389 -16.22 5.42 -3.38
CA SER A 389 -14.88 5.50 -2.79
C SER A 389 -14.04 6.50 -3.57
N ASP A 390 -13.40 7.44 -2.90
CA ASP A 390 -12.52 8.43 -3.53
C ASP A 390 -11.05 8.16 -3.16
N ILE A 391 -10.11 8.53 -4.03
CA ILE A 391 -8.70 8.59 -3.70
C ILE A 391 -8.50 9.59 -2.56
N TRP A 392 -7.85 9.17 -1.50
CA TRP A 392 -7.55 10.04 -0.36
C TRP A 392 -6.05 10.25 -0.23
N ASN A 393 -5.64 11.51 -0.24
CA ASN A 393 -4.25 11.93 -0.16
C ASN A 393 -4.01 12.72 1.10
N ILE A 394 -2.93 12.41 1.84
CA ILE A 394 -2.66 12.95 3.16
C ILE A 394 -1.19 13.31 3.27
N MET A 395 -0.90 14.55 3.61
CA MET A 395 0.45 14.94 4.04
C MET A 395 0.51 14.98 5.57
N ILE A 396 1.49 14.31 6.14
CA ILE A 396 1.74 14.31 7.59
C ILE A 396 3.14 14.82 7.90
N ASN A 397 3.32 15.34 9.11
CA ASN A 397 4.65 15.60 9.65
C ASN A 397 5.28 14.32 10.28
N THR A 398 6.48 14.43 10.82
CA THR A 398 7.21 13.31 11.46
C THR A 398 6.53 12.77 12.73
N SER A 399 5.59 13.51 13.33
CA SER A 399 4.79 13.06 14.47
C SER A 399 3.45 12.41 14.06
N GLY A 400 3.20 12.25 12.75
CA GLY A 400 1.97 11.69 12.22
C GLY A 400 0.76 12.66 12.26
N GLU A 401 0.98 13.98 12.40
CA GLU A 401 -0.08 14.98 12.36
C GLU A 401 -0.37 15.40 10.92
N ILE A 402 -1.65 15.46 10.54
CA ILE A 402 -2.09 15.91 9.23
C ILE A 402 -1.71 17.38 9.03
N LYS A 403 -1.04 17.66 7.91
CA LYS A 403 -0.73 19.02 7.45
C LYS A 403 -1.58 19.43 6.26
N TRP A 404 -1.98 18.47 5.45
CA TRP A 404 -2.90 18.63 4.35
C TRP A 404 -3.57 17.31 4.04
N ASN A 405 -4.81 17.32 3.60
CA ASN A 405 -5.45 16.18 2.97
C ASN A 405 -6.44 16.65 1.89
N ALA A 406 -6.71 15.78 0.93
CA ALA A 406 -7.70 16.00 -0.12
C ALA A 406 -8.20 14.67 -0.67
N THR A 407 -9.46 14.64 -1.06
CA THR A 407 -10.04 13.57 -1.85
C THR A 407 -10.12 13.96 -3.32
N ALA A 408 -10.02 12.97 -4.19
CA ALA A 408 -10.24 13.14 -5.61
C ALA A 408 -10.96 11.92 -6.18
N GLY A 409 -12.03 12.15 -6.93
CA GLY A 409 -12.83 11.06 -7.47
C GLY A 409 -14.08 11.55 -8.23
N GLY A 410 -14.96 10.60 -8.50
CA GLY A 410 -16.24 10.81 -9.15
C GLY A 410 -17.37 10.08 -8.44
N THR A 411 -18.43 9.72 -9.14
CA THR A 411 -19.61 9.07 -8.52
C THR A 411 -19.44 7.58 -8.25
N LYS A 412 -18.42 6.93 -8.81
CA LYS A 412 -18.13 5.52 -8.59
C LYS A 412 -16.91 5.34 -7.67
N ALA A 413 -16.14 4.27 -7.89
CA ALA A 413 -14.99 3.96 -7.04
C ALA A 413 -13.66 4.36 -7.68
N GLU A 414 -12.85 5.05 -6.90
CA GLU A 414 -11.47 5.37 -7.18
C GLU A 414 -10.56 4.79 -6.09
N PHE A 415 -9.37 4.31 -6.51
CA PHE A 415 -8.38 3.70 -5.65
C PHE A 415 -7.02 4.37 -5.89
N GLY A 416 -6.45 4.99 -4.84
CA GLY A 416 -5.08 5.49 -4.85
C GLY A 416 -4.12 4.37 -4.46
N GLU A 417 -3.10 4.13 -5.29
CA GLU A 417 -2.20 2.99 -5.12
C GLU A 417 -0.77 3.42 -4.75
N ASP A 418 -0.22 4.44 -5.40
CA ASP A 418 1.13 4.93 -5.14
C ASP A 418 1.22 6.46 -5.30
N CYS A 419 2.19 7.08 -4.62
CA CYS A 419 2.37 8.53 -4.65
C CYS A 419 3.84 8.92 -4.52
N LEU A 420 4.18 10.10 -5.04
CA LEU A 420 5.52 10.66 -4.89
C LEU A 420 5.51 12.19 -4.84
N GLU A 421 6.53 12.75 -4.15
CA GLU A 421 6.93 14.14 -4.31
C GLU A 421 7.93 14.26 -5.45
N THR A 422 7.60 15.04 -6.46
CA THR A 422 8.44 15.25 -7.65
C THR A 422 9.61 16.20 -7.38
N THR A 423 10.61 16.20 -8.27
CA THR A 423 11.76 17.11 -8.17
C THR A 423 11.38 18.59 -8.26
N ASP A 424 10.24 18.93 -8.88
CA ASP A 424 9.66 20.28 -8.96
C ASP A 424 8.64 20.58 -7.84
N GLN A 425 8.67 19.79 -6.75
CA GLN A 425 7.86 19.97 -5.54
C GLN A 425 6.35 19.91 -5.84
N ARG A 426 5.95 18.97 -6.65
CA ARG A 426 4.55 18.59 -6.87
C ARG A 426 4.30 17.23 -6.23
N ILE A 427 3.06 16.96 -5.89
CA ILE A 427 2.64 15.61 -5.51
C ILE A 427 2.00 14.97 -6.72
N VAL A 428 2.46 13.79 -7.07
CA VAL A 428 1.85 12.92 -8.08
C VAL A 428 1.29 11.71 -7.38
N VAL A 429 0.05 11.40 -7.71
CA VAL A 429 -0.69 10.23 -7.20
C VAL A 429 -1.16 9.43 -8.39
N VAL A 430 -1.06 8.12 -8.30
CA VAL A 430 -1.56 7.19 -9.33
C VAL A 430 -2.51 6.18 -8.71
N GLY A 431 -3.36 5.64 -9.56
CA GLY A 431 -4.33 4.64 -9.16
C GLY A 431 -5.30 4.32 -10.30
N ASN A 432 -6.53 4.00 -9.93
CA ASN A 432 -7.53 3.48 -10.86
C ASN A 432 -8.88 4.16 -10.60
N SER A 433 -9.66 4.36 -11.66
CA SER A 433 -10.98 5.00 -11.60
C SER A 433 -12.02 4.26 -12.44
N GLU A 434 -13.24 4.17 -11.89
CA GLU A 434 -14.43 3.69 -12.60
C GLU A 434 -15.36 4.82 -13.02
N SER A 435 -15.07 6.08 -12.62
CA SER A 435 -15.88 7.26 -12.87
C SER A 435 -15.54 7.95 -14.20
N ASN A 436 -16.44 8.84 -14.63
CA ASN A 436 -16.25 9.74 -15.79
C ASN A 436 -16.86 11.11 -15.51
N ASP A 437 -16.84 11.55 -14.27
CA ASP A 437 -17.42 12.81 -13.80
C ASP A 437 -16.59 13.42 -12.65
N PHE A 438 -16.97 14.62 -12.20
CA PHE A 438 -16.28 15.42 -11.18
C PHE A 438 -14.79 15.62 -11.51
N ASP A 439 -13.88 15.05 -10.71
CA ASP A 439 -12.43 15.20 -10.92
C ASP A 439 -11.90 14.25 -12.01
N VAL A 440 -12.66 13.24 -12.42
CA VAL A 440 -12.28 12.24 -13.41
C VAL A 440 -12.72 12.68 -14.80
N PRO A 441 -11.79 13.10 -15.69
CA PRO A 441 -12.14 13.73 -16.95
C PRO A 441 -12.76 12.78 -17.98
N ALA A 442 -12.43 11.47 -17.90
CA ALA A 442 -12.94 10.45 -18.82
C ALA A 442 -12.66 9.04 -18.26
N ASN A 443 -13.48 8.08 -18.68
CA ASN A 443 -13.24 6.66 -18.55
C ASN A 443 -13.62 6.00 -19.88
N LYS A 444 -12.70 5.22 -20.44
CA LYS A 444 -12.86 4.57 -21.76
C LYS A 444 -13.38 3.15 -21.64
N GLY A 445 -13.18 2.53 -20.48
CA GLY A 445 -13.50 1.14 -20.21
C GLY A 445 -14.31 0.89 -18.97
N SER A 446 -14.09 -0.24 -18.35
CA SER A 446 -14.68 -0.59 -17.04
C SER A 446 -13.93 0.09 -15.89
N LYS A 447 -12.62 0.20 -16.03
CA LYS A 447 -11.70 0.82 -15.08
C LYS A 447 -10.48 1.31 -15.86
N ASP A 448 -10.12 2.56 -15.68
CA ASP A 448 -8.96 3.19 -16.31
C ASP A 448 -7.93 3.61 -15.26
N ALA A 449 -6.67 3.61 -15.66
CA ALA A 449 -5.59 4.23 -14.89
C ALA A 449 -5.84 5.72 -14.72
N ILE A 450 -5.64 6.23 -13.51
CA ILE A 450 -5.72 7.67 -13.20
C ILE A 450 -4.39 8.17 -12.67
N ILE A 451 -4.01 9.37 -13.07
CA ILE A 451 -2.89 10.12 -12.50
C ILE A 451 -3.35 11.54 -12.15
N ILE A 452 -3.01 11.96 -10.94
CA ILE A 452 -3.37 13.27 -10.40
C ILE A 452 -2.10 14.00 -10.00
N LYS A 453 -1.95 15.23 -10.46
CA LYS A 453 -0.85 16.10 -10.05
C LYS A 453 -1.37 17.27 -9.22
N TYR A 454 -0.81 17.43 -8.03
CA TYR A 454 -1.12 18.54 -7.13
C TYR A 454 0.01 19.56 -7.07
N LYS A 455 -0.37 20.82 -7.02
CA LYS A 455 0.49 21.93 -6.59
C LYS A 455 0.27 22.16 -5.10
N ILE A 456 1.35 22.14 -4.34
CA ILE A 456 1.33 22.43 -2.90
C ILE A 456 1.87 23.85 -2.68
N GLU A 457 1.15 24.63 -1.89
CA GLU A 457 1.50 26.01 -1.52
C GLU A 457 1.51 26.11 0.03
N GLU A 458 2.61 26.65 0.58
CA GLU A 458 2.79 26.96 2.01
C GLU A 458 2.20 28.33 2.36
#